data_344605eda9267406c5dc6ffb6446d065
#
_entry.id   344605eda9267406c5dc6ffb6446d065
#
_cell.length_a   1.000
_cell.length_b   1.000
_cell.length_c   1.000
_cell.angle_alpha   90.00
_cell.angle_beta   90.00
_cell.angle_gamma   90.00
#
_symmetry.space_group_name_H-M   'P 1'
#
loop_
_entity.id
_entity.type
_entity.pdbx_description
1 polymer ?
#
loop_
_entity_poly.entity_id
_entity_poly.type
_entity_poly.pdbx_seq_one_letter_code
_entity_poly.pdbx_strand_id
1 'polypeptide(L)'
;MKIGFLSCHPEYEHKNIKYIRLSGADTILECDMLILELEWLFDEYETIGNYNGIPELTTYESSRITIDVEKRKNEIVEFLNTGKPIIILNGNDEYRYRYTGEKKYSGTGKNTRITNIIKDIHTLELLPVKIEPLKLEGTSISLNNRKIENFYSKYVENFKYLTIYDNVNKEKLLLSVKNTEKIIGYFENIQNGMIIFLPSLNFEKLTKEKGQN
;
A
#
# COMPACT_ATOMS: atom_id res chain seq x y z
N MET A 1 5.92 -22.71 -2.42
CA MET A 1 5.66 -21.38 -1.83
C MET A 1 4.77 -20.62 -2.80
N LYS A 2 3.59 -20.26 -2.35
CA LYS A 2 2.59 -19.50 -3.12
C LYS A 2 2.64 -18.04 -2.63
N ILE A 3 2.96 -17.12 -3.53
CA ILE A 3 3.09 -15.70 -3.21
C ILE A 3 1.80 -15.00 -3.65
N GLY A 4 1.14 -14.29 -2.75
CA GLY A 4 0.06 -13.37 -3.08
C GLY A 4 0.65 -12.01 -3.44
N PHE A 5 0.17 -11.39 -4.50
CA PHE A 5 0.51 -10.02 -4.87
C PHE A 5 -0.78 -9.21 -4.94
N LEU A 6 -1.01 -8.38 -3.93
CA LEU A 6 -2.16 -7.48 -3.86
C LEU A 6 -1.78 -6.15 -4.53
N SER A 7 -2.30 -5.95 -5.73
CA SER A 7 -2.07 -4.77 -6.56
C SER A 7 -3.20 -4.65 -7.59
N CYS A 8 -3.36 -3.50 -8.21
CA CYS A 8 -4.27 -3.33 -9.35
C CYS A 8 -3.59 -3.57 -10.71
N HIS A 9 -2.26 -3.75 -10.76
CA HIS A 9 -1.51 -4.01 -11.98
C HIS A 9 -1.27 -5.52 -12.23
N PRO A 10 -2.11 -6.20 -13.02
CA PRO A 10 -2.02 -7.66 -13.24
C PRO A 10 -0.92 -8.08 -14.24
N GLU A 11 -0.01 -7.21 -14.63
CA GLU A 11 0.84 -7.40 -15.82
C GLU A 11 2.00 -8.40 -15.62
N TYR A 12 2.15 -9.00 -14.45
CA TYR A 12 3.27 -9.89 -14.15
C TYR A 12 2.81 -11.32 -13.89
N GLU A 13 2.48 -12.05 -14.95
CA GLU A 13 2.20 -13.48 -14.82
C GLU A 13 3.46 -14.28 -14.44
N HIS A 14 3.42 -14.90 -13.27
CA HIS A 14 4.44 -15.85 -12.85
C HIS A 14 3.75 -17.02 -12.13
N LYS A 15 4.19 -18.25 -12.45
CA LYS A 15 3.58 -19.50 -11.97
C LYS A 15 3.43 -19.62 -10.44
N ASN A 16 4.24 -18.89 -9.67
CA ASN A 16 4.24 -18.91 -8.21
C ASN A 16 3.59 -17.66 -7.60
N ILE A 17 3.13 -16.71 -8.42
CA ILE A 17 2.51 -15.46 -7.97
C ILE A 17 1.02 -15.52 -8.30
N LYS A 18 0.19 -15.38 -7.28
CA LYS A 18 -1.25 -15.19 -7.42
C LYS A 18 -1.55 -13.71 -7.30
N TYR A 19 -2.00 -13.10 -8.39
CA TYR A 19 -2.51 -11.73 -8.36
C TYR A 19 -3.86 -11.66 -7.67
N ILE A 20 -3.99 -10.71 -6.78
CA ILE A 20 -5.19 -10.51 -5.98
C ILE A 20 -5.56 -9.03 -6.11
N ARG A 21 -6.79 -8.73 -6.50
CA ARG A 21 -7.33 -7.37 -6.51
C ARG A 21 -7.90 -7.01 -5.15
N LEU A 22 -7.94 -5.72 -4.83
CA LEU A 22 -8.57 -5.23 -3.61
C LEU A 22 -10.05 -5.64 -3.57
N SER A 23 -10.78 -5.42 -4.68
CA SER A 23 -12.20 -5.78 -4.84
C SER A 23 -12.45 -7.25 -5.18
N GLY A 24 -11.38 -8.03 -5.41
CA GLY A 24 -11.51 -9.42 -5.89
C GLY A 24 -12.12 -10.38 -4.87
N ALA A 25 -12.71 -11.47 -5.40
CA ALA A 25 -13.25 -12.57 -4.58
C ALA A 25 -12.14 -13.45 -3.97
N ASP A 26 -10.96 -13.47 -4.56
CA ASP A 26 -9.84 -14.28 -4.10
C ASP A 26 -9.39 -13.89 -2.70
N THR A 27 -9.06 -14.88 -1.88
CA THR A 27 -8.49 -14.64 -0.55
C THR A 27 -6.97 -14.63 -0.56
N ILE A 28 -6.38 -13.81 0.32
CA ILE A 28 -4.93 -13.79 0.57
C ILE A 28 -4.50 -14.93 1.50
N LEU A 29 -5.42 -15.51 2.26
CA LEU A 29 -5.13 -16.50 3.31
C LEU A 29 -4.51 -17.80 2.78
N GLU A 30 -4.76 -18.12 1.49
CA GLU A 30 -4.19 -19.29 0.82
C GLU A 30 -2.70 -19.14 0.43
N CYS A 31 -2.13 -17.94 0.58
CA CYS A 31 -0.75 -17.66 0.23
C CYS A 31 0.19 -17.96 1.41
N ASP A 32 1.47 -18.23 1.10
CA ASP A 32 2.52 -18.43 2.10
C ASP A 32 3.20 -17.11 2.46
N MET A 33 3.18 -16.15 1.53
CA MET A 33 3.70 -14.80 1.67
C MET A 33 2.81 -13.83 0.90
N LEU A 34 2.65 -12.61 1.39
CA LEU A 34 1.94 -11.54 0.70
C LEU A 34 2.90 -10.41 0.34
N ILE A 35 2.81 -9.92 -0.89
CA ILE A 35 3.38 -8.64 -1.31
C ILE A 35 2.21 -7.70 -1.51
N LEU A 36 2.25 -6.55 -0.86
CA LEU A 36 1.24 -5.50 -0.94
C LEU A 36 1.88 -4.27 -1.56
N GLU A 37 1.42 -3.88 -2.74
CA GLU A 37 1.77 -2.64 -3.40
C GLU A 37 0.70 -1.60 -3.09
N LEU A 38 1.07 -0.54 -2.37
CA LEU A 38 0.12 0.49 -1.95
C LEU A 38 -0.20 1.50 -3.05
N GLU A 39 0.72 1.69 -3.98
CA GLU A 39 0.52 2.57 -5.14
C GLU A 39 -0.47 1.93 -6.11
N TRP A 40 -1.36 2.71 -6.66
CA TRP A 40 -2.39 2.31 -7.65
C TRP A 40 -3.49 1.37 -7.13
N LEU A 41 -3.50 1.06 -5.83
CA LEU A 41 -4.43 0.09 -5.26
C LEU A 41 -5.90 0.52 -5.38
N PHE A 42 -6.15 1.84 -5.43
CA PHE A 42 -7.49 2.41 -5.57
C PHE A 42 -7.89 2.76 -7.01
N ASP A 43 -7.02 2.50 -8.01
CA ASP A 43 -7.30 2.84 -9.40
C ASP A 43 -8.40 1.97 -10.04
N GLU A 44 -8.78 0.88 -9.40
CA GLU A 44 -9.91 0.06 -9.83
C GLU A 44 -11.30 0.65 -9.48
N TYR A 45 -11.34 1.79 -8.75
CA TYR A 45 -12.56 2.45 -8.34
C TYR A 45 -12.81 3.73 -9.14
N GLU A 46 -14.02 3.83 -9.72
CA GLU A 46 -14.39 4.97 -10.55
C GLU A 46 -14.56 6.26 -9.75
N THR A 47 -14.00 7.33 -10.28
CA THR A 47 -14.08 8.68 -9.69
C THR A 47 -14.95 9.61 -10.53
N ILE A 48 -15.63 10.56 -9.87
CA ILE A 48 -16.49 11.55 -10.53
C ILE A 48 -15.83 12.93 -10.68
N GLY A 49 -14.69 13.15 -10.02
CA GLY A 49 -14.00 14.43 -10.03
C GLY A 49 -12.92 14.50 -8.98
N ASN A 50 -12.51 15.72 -8.65
CA ASN A 50 -11.53 16.00 -7.62
C ASN A 50 -12.07 17.02 -6.62
N TYR A 51 -11.88 16.76 -5.35
CA TYR A 51 -12.15 17.70 -4.27
C TYR A 51 -10.83 18.02 -3.57
N ASN A 52 -10.43 19.30 -3.58
CA ASN A 52 -9.14 19.75 -3.03
C ASN A 52 -7.92 18.96 -3.56
N GLY A 53 -7.94 18.55 -4.84
CA GLY A 53 -6.85 17.81 -5.46
C GLY A 53 -6.86 16.29 -5.20
N ILE A 54 -7.81 15.80 -4.40
CA ILE A 54 -8.00 14.37 -4.12
C ILE A 54 -9.18 13.86 -4.95
N PRO A 55 -9.05 12.74 -5.68
CA PRO A 55 -10.12 12.15 -6.45
C PRO A 55 -11.33 11.77 -5.57
N GLU A 56 -12.53 12.08 -6.04
CA GLU A 56 -13.78 11.79 -5.36
C GLU A 56 -14.47 10.58 -6.01
N LEU A 57 -14.83 9.60 -5.21
CA LEU A 57 -15.50 8.38 -5.67
C LEU A 57 -16.99 8.61 -5.95
N THR A 58 -17.57 7.85 -6.88
CA THR A 58 -19.02 7.76 -7.01
C THR A 58 -19.65 7.25 -5.70
N THR A 59 -20.95 7.45 -5.52
CA THR A 59 -21.65 6.90 -4.34
C THR A 59 -21.56 5.37 -4.28
N TYR A 60 -21.65 4.74 -5.44
CA TYR A 60 -21.51 3.27 -5.56
C TYR A 60 -20.11 2.81 -5.15
N GLU A 61 -19.07 3.40 -5.72
CA GLU A 61 -17.67 3.06 -5.42
C GLU A 61 -17.29 3.41 -3.97
N SER A 62 -17.89 4.43 -3.39
CA SER A 62 -17.71 4.77 -1.96
C SER A 62 -18.15 3.65 -1.02
N SER A 63 -19.26 2.99 -1.34
CA SER A 63 -19.73 1.83 -0.58
C SER A 63 -18.86 0.60 -0.83
N ARG A 64 -18.51 0.37 -2.08
CA ARG A 64 -17.70 -0.78 -2.52
C ARG A 64 -16.30 -0.75 -1.91
N ILE A 65 -15.57 0.36 -2.03
CA ILE A 65 -14.21 0.48 -1.46
C ILE A 65 -14.20 0.29 0.06
N THR A 66 -15.26 0.77 0.75
CA THR A 66 -15.37 0.60 2.21
C THR A 66 -15.44 -0.87 2.60
N ILE A 67 -16.24 -1.65 1.87
CA ILE A 67 -16.40 -3.09 2.11
C ILE A 67 -15.10 -3.83 1.77
N ASP A 68 -14.49 -3.49 0.63
CA ASP A 68 -13.29 -4.16 0.13
C ASP A 68 -12.09 -3.90 1.04
N VAL A 69 -11.89 -2.66 1.49
CA VAL A 69 -10.82 -2.30 2.45
C VAL A 69 -11.02 -3.02 3.78
N GLU A 70 -12.24 -3.04 4.32
CA GLU A 70 -12.52 -3.74 5.58
C GLU A 70 -12.29 -5.25 5.46
N LYS A 71 -12.72 -5.87 4.36
CA LYS A 71 -12.46 -7.28 4.05
C LYS A 71 -10.96 -7.57 4.06
N ARG A 72 -10.18 -6.81 3.28
CA ARG A 72 -8.73 -7.02 3.15
C ARG A 72 -7.98 -6.75 4.44
N LYS A 73 -8.38 -5.73 5.19
CA LYS A 73 -7.82 -5.46 6.51
C LYS A 73 -7.99 -6.64 7.46
N ASN A 74 -9.18 -7.24 7.49
CA ASN A 74 -9.45 -8.42 8.31
C ASN A 74 -8.64 -9.63 7.86
N GLU A 75 -8.54 -9.87 6.55
CA GLU A 75 -7.70 -10.94 5.99
C GLU A 75 -6.20 -10.71 6.32
N ILE A 76 -5.70 -9.47 6.27
CA ILE A 76 -4.31 -9.13 6.63
C ILE A 76 -4.03 -9.46 8.10
N VAL A 77 -4.94 -9.10 8.99
CA VAL A 77 -4.82 -9.42 10.43
C VAL A 77 -4.80 -10.94 10.63
N GLU A 78 -5.70 -11.68 9.99
CA GLU A 78 -5.73 -13.14 10.08
C GLU A 78 -4.47 -13.77 9.48
N PHE A 79 -3.98 -13.27 8.35
CA PHE A 79 -2.76 -13.73 7.71
C PHE A 79 -1.54 -13.59 8.62
N LEU A 80 -1.38 -12.45 9.29
CA LEU A 80 -0.33 -12.21 10.28
C LEU A 80 -0.47 -13.12 11.51
N ASN A 81 -1.70 -13.40 11.95
CA ASN A 81 -1.94 -14.33 13.06
C ASN A 81 -1.43 -15.76 12.75
N THR A 82 -1.42 -16.15 11.48
CA THR A 82 -0.87 -17.45 11.06
C THR A 82 0.66 -17.50 11.01
N GLY A 83 1.36 -16.42 11.35
CA GLY A 83 2.83 -16.35 11.36
C GLY A 83 3.46 -16.08 9.99
N LYS A 84 2.66 -15.70 8.98
CA LYS A 84 3.14 -15.47 7.63
C LYS A 84 3.66 -14.05 7.43
N PRO A 85 4.67 -13.85 6.55
CA PRO A 85 5.23 -12.53 6.30
C PRO A 85 4.45 -11.74 5.24
N ILE A 86 4.41 -10.42 5.44
CA ILE A 86 3.90 -9.45 4.47
C ILE A 86 5.02 -8.50 4.09
N ILE A 87 5.24 -8.30 2.79
CA ILE A 87 6.13 -7.26 2.25
C ILE A 87 5.27 -6.12 1.75
N ILE A 88 5.47 -4.94 2.28
CA ILE A 88 4.82 -3.71 1.83
C ILE A 88 5.78 -2.97 0.91
N LEU A 89 5.39 -2.78 -0.33
CA LEU A 89 6.05 -1.89 -1.28
C LEU A 89 5.41 -0.51 -1.16
N ASN A 90 6.06 0.36 -0.40
CA ASN A 90 5.49 1.66 -0.06
C ASN A 90 5.88 2.70 -1.11
N GLY A 91 4.94 2.95 -2.02
CA GLY A 91 5.01 4.00 -3.03
C GLY A 91 4.32 5.28 -2.59
N ASN A 92 3.56 5.86 -3.51
CA ASN A 92 2.66 6.97 -3.20
C ASN A 92 1.46 6.44 -2.42
N ASP A 93 1.19 7.06 -1.26
CA ASP A 93 -0.09 6.84 -0.60
C ASP A 93 -1.19 7.37 -1.48
N GLU A 94 -2.22 6.58 -1.69
CA GLU A 94 -3.37 7.01 -2.43
C GLU A 94 -4.48 7.42 -1.48
N TYR A 95 -5.08 8.54 -1.82
CA TYR A 95 -6.23 9.10 -1.12
C TYR A 95 -7.40 9.19 -2.09
N ARG A 96 -8.59 8.87 -1.58
CA ARG A 96 -9.86 9.11 -2.28
C ARG A 96 -10.83 9.73 -1.29
N TYR A 97 -11.70 10.61 -1.77
CA TYR A 97 -12.87 11.01 -1.01
C TYR A 97 -14.03 10.07 -1.29
N ARG A 98 -14.63 9.59 -0.22
CA ARG A 98 -15.82 8.72 -0.28
C ARG A 98 -16.99 9.32 0.46
N TYR A 99 -18.19 9.04 -0.02
CA TYR A 99 -19.43 9.32 0.69
C TYR A 99 -19.58 8.36 1.85
N THR A 100 -19.91 8.91 3.04
CA THR A 100 -20.14 8.08 4.25
C THR A 100 -21.55 7.50 4.33
N GLY A 101 -22.46 7.93 3.46
CA GLY A 101 -23.89 7.67 3.56
C GLY A 101 -24.62 8.64 4.53
N GLU A 102 -23.87 9.38 5.34
CA GLU A 102 -24.43 10.36 6.26
C GLU A 102 -24.73 11.69 5.56
N LYS A 103 -25.71 12.42 6.07
CA LYS A 103 -26.13 13.71 5.55
C LYS A 103 -26.11 14.76 6.64
N LYS A 104 -25.60 15.95 6.30
CA LYS A 104 -25.68 17.14 7.14
C LYS A 104 -26.83 18.02 6.64
N TYR A 105 -27.69 18.40 7.56
CA TYR A 105 -28.81 19.31 7.31
C TYR A 105 -28.46 20.68 7.86
N SER A 106 -28.67 21.74 7.08
CA SER A 106 -28.46 23.12 7.50
C SER A 106 -29.62 23.98 6.99
N GLY A 107 -30.01 25.03 7.76
CA GLY A 107 -31.17 25.85 7.50
C GLY A 107 -32.47 25.33 8.12
N THR A 108 -33.57 26.02 7.87
CA THR A 108 -34.90 25.70 8.42
C THR A 108 -35.96 25.76 7.35
N GLY A 109 -36.97 24.88 7.45
CA GLY A 109 -38.14 24.87 6.55
C GLY A 109 -37.74 24.72 5.08
N LYS A 110 -38.27 25.58 4.23
CA LYS A 110 -37.99 25.55 2.78
C LYS A 110 -36.54 25.86 2.39
N ASN A 111 -35.76 26.40 3.29
CA ASN A 111 -34.32 26.72 3.08
C ASN A 111 -33.38 25.64 3.63
N THR A 112 -33.89 24.45 3.94
CA THR A 112 -33.05 23.33 4.35
C THR A 112 -32.14 22.90 3.21
N ARG A 113 -30.83 22.93 3.45
CA ARG A 113 -29.80 22.36 2.57
C ARG A 113 -29.35 21.01 3.11
N ILE A 114 -29.26 20.05 2.21
CA ILE A 114 -28.76 18.71 2.51
C ILE A 114 -27.39 18.59 1.85
N THR A 115 -26.38 18.28 2.63
CA THR A 115 -25.01 18.06 2.15
C THR A 115 -24.57 16.65 2.54
N ASN A 116 -24.08 15.89 1.57
CA ASN A 116 -23.48 14.59 1.86
C ASN A 116 -22.18 14.79 2.64
N ILE A 117 -21.95 13.93 3.63
CA ILE A 117 -20.70 13.91 4.36
C ILE A 117 -19.72 13.05 3.59
N ILE A 118 -18.58 13.65 3.23
CA ILE A 118 -17.46 12.97 2.61
C ILE A 118 -16.33 12.81 3.62
N LYS A 119 -15.60 11.72 3.54
CA LYS A 119 -14.36 11.45 4.30
C LYS A 119 -13.32 10.90 3.35
N ASP A 120 -12.08 11.16 3.66
CA ASP A 120 -10.97 10.50 2.99
C ASP A 120 -10.90 9.02 3.38
N ILE A 121 -10.35 8.25 2.47
CA ILE A 121 -9.88 6.88 2.67
C ILE A 121 -8.50 6.78 2.01
N HIS A 122 -7.57 6.10 2.65
CA HIS A 122 -6.22 5.97 2.12
C HIS A 122 -5.71 4.52 2.22
N THR A 123 -4.77 4.16 1.36
CA THR A 123 -4.29 2.77 1.24
C THR A 123 -3.63 2.23 2.51
N LEU A 124 -3.06 3.11 3.35
CA LEU A 124 -2.49 2.71 4.64
C LEU A 124 -3.52 2.21 5.66
N GLU A 125 -4.83 2.48 5.45
CA GLU A 125 -5.89 1.94 6.33
C GLU A 125 -5.99 0.41 6.28
N LEU A 126 -5.44 -0.22 5.23
CA LEU A 126 -5.34 -1.67 5.14
C LEU A 126 -4.41 -2.28 6.20
N LEU A 127 -3.47 -1.49 6.73
CA LEU A 127 -2.45 -2.00 7.62
C LEU A 127 -2.91 -1.98 9.07
N PRO A 128 -2.58 -3.00 9.88
CA PRO A 128 -2.88 -3.04 11.31
C PRO A 128 -1.96 -2.14 12.14
N VAL A 129 -1.05 -1.40 11.49
CA VAL A 129 -0.10 -0.48 12.12
C VAL A 129 -0.29 0.93 11.56
N LYS A 130 -0.17 1.91 12.45
CA LYS A 130 -0.20 3.31 12.03
C LYS A 130 1.19 3.71 11.54
N ILE A 131 1.25 4.20 10.29
CA ILE A 131 2.47 4.70 9.66
C ILE A 131 2.21 6.14 9.24
N GLU A 132 3.19 7.00 9.45
CA GLU A 132 3.20 8.40 8.98
C GLU A 132 4.42 8.58 8.06
N PRO A 133 4.31 8.20 6.77
CA PRO A 133 5.43 8.25 5.86
C PRO A 133 5.70 9.67 5.34
N LEU A 134 6.97 10.04 5.24
CA LEU A 134 7.43 11.24 4.53
C LEU A 134 8.10 10.84 3.22
N LYS A 135 7.79 11.53 2.12
CA LYS A 135 8.36 11.21 0.80
C LYS A 135 9.71 11.86 0.58
N LEU A 136 10.61 11.13 -0.05
CA LEU A 136 11.87 11.64 -0.61
C LEU A 136 12.08 11.10 -2.02
N GLU A 137 12.46 12.00 -2.95
CA GLU A 137 12.86 11.62 -4.30
C GLU A 137 14.39 11.68 -4.45
N GLY A 138 14.94 10.78 -5.31
CA GLY A 138 16.27 10.95 -5.90
C GLY A 138 17.47 10.82 -4.97
N THR A 139 17.45 9.95 -3.96
CA THR A 139 18.57 9.78 -3.02
C THR A 139 19.31 8.46 -3.17
N SER A 140 20.60 8.46 -2.86
CA SER A 140 21.41 7.23 -2.80
C SER A 140 21.10 6.45 -1.53
N ILE A 141 20.99 5.13 -1.69
CA ILE A 141 20.61 4.19 -0.63
C ILE A 141 21.85 3.46 -0.11
N SER A 142 21.88 3.16 1.17
CA SER A 142 22.81 2.22 1.79
C SER A 142 22.06 1.06 2.42
N LEU A 143 22.65 -0.13 2.30
CA LEU A 143 22.13 -1.34 2.90
C LEU A 143 22.71 -1.52 4.30
N ASN A 144 21.86 -1.70 5.30
CA ASN A 144 22.26 -1.91 6.68
C ASN A 144 22.20 -3.39 7.10
N ASN A 145 21.67 -4.25 6.23
CA ASN A 145 21.56 -5.68 6.50
C ASN A 145 22.12 -6.51 5.33
N ARG A 146 23.23 -7.20 5.56
CA ARG A 146 23.91 -8.04 4.56
C ARG A 146 23.06 -9.20 4.05
N LYS A 147 22.07 -9.67 4.82
CA LYS A 147 21.19 -10.78 4.38
C LYS A 147 20.29 -10.39 3.21
N ILE A 148 19.95 -9.12 3.10
CA ILE A 148 19.12 -8.59 2.01
C ILE A 148 19.96 -7.96 0.89
N GLU A 149 21.27 -7.79 1.08
CA GLU A 149 22.18 -7.17 0.10
C GLU A 149 22.09 -7.82 -1.28
N ASN A 150 22.12 -9.16 -1.33
CA ASN A 150 22.04 -9.91 -2.59
C ASN A 150 20.68 -9.74 -3.30
N PHE A 151 19.60 -9.54 -2.56
CA PHE A 151 18.28 -9.31 -3.10
C PHE A 151 18.14 -7.86 -3.60
N TYR A 152 18.65 -6.92 -2.82
CA TYR A 152 18.49 -5.49 -3.10
C TYR A 152 19.55 -4.90 -4.02
N SER A 153 20.75 -5.44 -4.08
CA SER A 153 21.82 -4.90 -4.94
C SER A 153 21.42 -4.81 -6.42
N LYS A 154 20.55 -5.72 -6.86
CA LYS A 154 19.99 -5.72 -8.22
C LYS A 154 18.86 -4.71 -8.42
N TYR A 155 18.24 -4.21 -7.34
CA TYR A 155 17.02 -3.42 -7.40
C TYR A 155 17.17 -2.01 -6.83
N VAL A 156 18.29 -1.70 -6.14
CA VAL A 156 18.54 -0.38 -5.52
C VAL A 156 18.47 0.76 -6.54
N GLU A 157 18.87 0.52 -7.79
CA GLU A 157 18.79 1.51 -8.87
C GLU A 157 17.37 1.67 -9.44
N ASN A 158 16.45 0.79 -9.05
CA ASN A 158 15.11 0.70 -9.59
C ASN A 158 14.02 1.14 -8.60
N PHE A 159 14.37 1.79 -7.49
CA PHE A 159 13.38 2.38 -6.61
C PHE A 159 12.74 3.61 -7.26
N LYS A 160 11.40 3.64 -7.21
CA LYS A 160 10.61 4.75 -7.75
C LYS A 160 10.51 5.90 -6.77
N TYR A 161 10.23 5.58 -5.51
CA TYR A 161 10.09 6.54 -4.41
C TYR A 161 10.74 5.99 -3.16
N LEU A 162 11.23 6.90 -2.32
CA LEU A 162 11.71 6.58 -0.99
C LEU A 162 10.74 7.17 0.03
N THR A 163 10.19 6.30 0.85
CA THR A 163 9.40 6.70 2.01
C THR A 163 10.28 6.68 3.24
N ILE A 164 10.28 7.75 4.02
CA ILE A 164 11.03 7.84 5.27
C ILE A 164 10.13 7.42 6.40
N TYR A 165 10.69 6.69 7.34
CA TYR A 165 10.02 6.28 8.56
C TYR A 165 10.74 6.87 9.77
N ASP A 166 10.00 7.53 10.63
CA ASP A 166 10.49 8.04 11.90
C ASP A 166 10.27 7.04 13.03
N ASN A 167 11.05 7.17 14.10
CA ASN A 167 10.89 6.41 15.34
C ASN A 167 11.01 4.87 15.21
N VAL A 168 11.73 4.39 14.20
CA VAL A 168 12.00 2.96 14.04
C VAL A 168 13.16 2.52 14.96
N ASN A 169 12.98 1.40 15.66
CA ASN A 169 14.04 0.78 16.42
C ASN A 169 15.20 0.36 15.49
N LYS A 170 16.44 0.72 15.85
CA LYS A 170 17.66 0.41 15.06
C LYS A 170 17.86 -1.09 14.79
N GLU A 171 17.40 -1.97 15.67
CA GLU A 171 17.48 -3.42 15.49
C GLU A 171 16.58 -3.93 14.36
N LYS A 172 15.55 -3.18 14.01
CA LYS A 172 14.57 -3.49 12.95
C LYS A 172 14.91 -2.84 11.62
N LEU A 173 15.98 -2.07 11.56
CA LEU A 173 16.39 -1.33 10.37
C LEU A 173 16.92 -2.26 9.28
N LEU A 174 16.43 -2.09 8.06
CA LEU A 174 16.86 -2.82 6.87
C LEU A 174 17.60 -1.91 5.89
N LEU A 175 17.04 -0.74 5.60
CA LEU A 175 17.53 0.21 4.61
C LEU A 175 17.55 1.63 5.18
N SER A 176 18.57 2.40 4.84
CA SER A 176 18.62 3.84 5.13
C SER A 176 19.16 4.62 3.94
N VAL A 177 18.94 5.93 3.95
CA VAL A 177 19.55 6.84 3.00
C VAL A 177 21.05 7.00 3.34
N LYS A 178 21.90 6.87 2.33
CA LYS A 178 23.36 6.93 2.50
C LYS A 178 23.78 8.23 3.20
N ASN A 179 24.66 8.09 4.21
CA ASN A 179 25.19 9.17 5.02
C ASN A 179 24.12 9.98 5.81
N THR A 180 22.99 9.39 6.09
CA THR A 180 21.95 9.99 6.92
C THR A 180 21.38 8.96 7.92
N GLU A 181 20.58 9.44 8.87
CA GLU A 181 19.83 8.57 9.78
C GLU A 181 18.40 8.25 9.25
N LYS A 182 18.07 8.71 8.03
CA LYS A 182 16.73 8.54 7.48
C LYS A 182 16.49 7.08 7.09
N ILE A 183 15.50 6.46 7.69
CA ILE A 183 15.15 5.05 7.49
C ILE A 183 14.13 4.95 6.36
N ILE A 184 14.38 4.08 5.39
CA ILE A 184 13.54 3.85 4.22
C ILE A 184 13.07 2.41 4.10
N GLY A 185 13.56 1.51 4.94
CA GLY A 185 13.10 0.14 5.02
C GLY A 185 13.36 -0.45 6.39
N TYR A 186 12.36 -1.14 6.93
CA TYR A 186 12.41 -1.77 8.24
C TYR A 186 11.42 -2.92 8.33
N PHE A 187 11.44 -3.66 9.43
CA PHE A 187 10.45 -4.69 9.70
C PHE A 187 9.80 -4.51 11.06
N GLU A 188 8.57 -4.97 11.19
CA GLU A 188 7.81 -5.04 12.44
C GLU A 188 7.27 -6.45 12.66
N ASN A 189 7.45 -6.96 13.87
CA ASN A 189 6.77 -8.18 14.29
C ASN A 189 5.39 -7.79 14.83
N ILE A 190 4.35 -8.35 14.24
CA ILE A 190 2.96 -8.04 14.60
C ILE A 190 2.26 -9.36 14.82
N GLN A 191 1.76 -9.55 16.04
CA GLN A 191 1.18 -10.82 16.46
C GLN A 191 2.19 -11.97 16.29
N ASN A 192 1.86 -12.98 15.47
CA ASN A 192 2.75 -14.09 15.16
C ASN A 192 3.52 -13.90 13.84
N GLY A 193 3.15 -12.88 13.04
CA GLY A 193 3.71 -12.61 11.73
C GLY A 193 4.68 -11.43 11.73
N MET A 194 5.13 -11.07 10.53
CA MET A 194 6.07 -9.99 10.31
C MET A 194 5.64 -9.14 9.11
N ILE A 195 5.69 -7.83 9.27
CA ILE A 195 5.56 -6.88 8.16
C ILE A 195 6.93 -6.31 7.84
N ILE A 196 7.30 -6.32 6.57
CA ILE A 196 8.54 -5.76 6.03
C ILE A 196 8.16 -4.57 5.15
N PHE A 197 8.61 -3.39 5.49
CA PHE A 197 8.39 -2.17 4.72
C PHE A 197 9.60 -1.89 3.84
N LEU A 198 9.34 -1.74 2.55
CA LEU A 198 10.36 -1.49 1.54
C LEU A 198 9.91 -0.39 0.58
N PRO A 199 10.86 0.34 -0.05
CA PRO A 199 10.54 1.30 -1.08
C PRO A 199 9.82 0.64 -2.27
N SER A 200 8.94 1.40 -2.94
CA SER A 200 8.30 0.95 -4.18
C SER A 200 9.32 0.72 -5.28
N LEU A 201 9.12 -0.32 -6.07
CA LEU A 201 9.97 -0.67 -7.20
C LEU A 201 9.43 -0.06 -8.50
N ASN A 202 10.33 0.38 -9.37
CA ASN A 202 9.97 0.77 -10.71
C ASN A 202 9.85 -0.47 -11.61
N PHE A 203 8.69 -1.08 -11.62
CA PHE A 203 8.43 -2.30 -12.39
C PHE A 203 8.56 -2.10 -13.89
N GLU A 204 8.26 -0.92 -14.44
CA GLU A 204 8.44 -0.62 -15.86
C GLU A 204 9.91 -0.72 -16.29
N LYS A 205 10.83 -0.29 -15.44
CA LYS A 205 12.27 -0.39 -15.69
C LYS A 205 12.75 -1.83 -15.65
N LEU A 206 12.25 -2.62 -14.68
CA LEU A 206 12.60 -4.03 -14.52
C LEU A 206 12.12 -4.91 -15.67
N THR A 207 11.01 -4.56 -16.34
CA THR A 207 10.47 -5.30 -17.47
C THR A 207 11.19 -5.00 -18.78
N LYS A 208 11.61 -3.73 -18.98
CA LYS A 208 12.35 -3.34 -20.18
C LYS A 208 13.73 -4.01 -20.28
N GLU A 209 14.39 -4.26 -19.14
CA GLU A 209 15.67 -4.96 -19.09
C GLU A 209 15.57 -6.47 -19.46
N LYS A 210 14.40 -7.09 -19.25
CA LYS A 210 14.16 -8.49 -19.64
C LYS A 210 13.86 -8.70 -21.12
N GLY A 211 13.46 -7.67 -21.84
CA GLY A 211 13.16 -7.71 -23.27
C GLY A 211 14.38 -7.49 -24.19
N GLN A 212 15.57 -7.27 -23.62
CA GLN A 212 16.81 -7.02 -24.36
C GLN A 212 17.84 -8.16 -24.26
N ASN A 213 17.50 -9.32 -23.69
CA ASN A 213 18.35 -10.51 -23.63
C ASN A 213 17.80 -11.65 -24.47
#